data_4331142ef309d714f6663d4532f21bc9
#
_entry.id   4331142ef309d714f6663d4532f21bc9
#
_cell.length_a   1.000
_cell.length_b   1.000
_cell.length_c   1.000
_cell.angle_alpha   90.00
_cell.angle_beta   90.00
_cell.angle_gamma   90.00
#
_symmetry.space_group_name_H-M   'P 1'
#
loop_
_entity.id
_entity.type
_entity.pdbx_description
1 polymer ?
#
loop_
_entity_poly.entity_id
_entity_poly.type
_entity_poly.pdbx_seq_one_letter_code
_entity_poly.pdbx_strand_id
1 'polypeptide(L)'
;NDQMLYEAESLEECIAGEIYKPSWDPQGSTFKWFSEQDGDETVLYANFHTQDPNREKVEINVRRRCFFPEKTGCGYITVHGFKIEKAATTWAPPAAFQDGMIGPHWSKGWIIEDCEITNSKCCGISLGKYYDPENDHYFTKKHLKSPTQMERDAVCRGQYHGWLKENIGSHIIRRCNIHNCEQTGIVGRMGAVYSVIENNHIHHINNMQELGGAEISGIKLHAAIDVVIRRNHIHDCTMGVWCDWEAQGTRITQNLLHHNERPAYCTWAVGG
;
A
#
# COMPACT_ATOMS: atom_id res chain seq x y z
N ASN A 1 -14.84 2.59 -18.24
CA ASN A 1 -14.08 1.50 -17.59
C ASN A 1 -12.79 2.09 -17.08
N ASP A 2 -12.53 1.97 -15.78
CA ASP A 2 -11.24 2.38 -15.18
C ASP A 2 -10.22 1.25 -15.37
N GLN A 3 -9.83 0.99 -16.63
CA GLN A 3 -8.83 -0.02 -16.97
C GLN A 3 -7.44 0.51 -16.62
N MET A 4 -6.73 -0.17 -15.72
CA MET A 4 -5.30 0.07 -15.49
C MET A 4 -4.49 -0.64 -16.56
N LEU A 5 -3.48 0.03 -17.09
CA LEU A 5 -2.56 -0.57 -18.06
C LEU A 5 -1.38 -1.22 -17.34
N TYR A 6 -0.95 -2.36 -17.84
CA TYR A 6 0.18 -3.13 -17.31
C TYR A 6 1.51 -2.58 -17.84
N GLU A 7 2.52 -2.56 -17.00
CA GLU A 7 3.86 -2.11 -17.37
C GLU A 7 4.56 -3.17 -18.23
N ALA A 8 5.04 -2.79 -19.39
CA ALA A 8 5.82 -3.64 -20.25
C ALA A 8 7.33 -3.43 -20.02
N GLU A 9 8.13 -4.47 -20.16
CA GLU A 9 9.59 -4.40 -20.03
C GLU A 9 10.27 -3.81 -21.28
N SER A 10 9.56 -3.79 -22.41
CA SER A 10 10.04 -3.23 -23.68
C SER A 10 8.92 -2.68 -24.55
N LEU A 11 9.29 -1.87 -25.54
CA LEU A 11 8.34 -1.35 -26.53
C LEU A 11 7.72 -2.48 -27.37
N GLU A 12 8.49 -3.52 -27.70
CA GLU A 12 8.02 -4.69 -28.43
C GLU A 12 6.92 -5.42 -27.65
N GLU A 13 7.11 -5.61 -26.34
CA GLU A 13 6.11 -6.22 -25.47
C GLU A 13 4.86 -5.36 -25.36
N CYS A 14 5.02 -4.04 -25.25
CA CYS A 14 3.90 -3.10 -25.23
C CYS A 14 3.07 -3.20 -26.51
N ILE A 15 3.72 -3.23 -27.68
CA ILE A 15 3.05 -3.35 -28.98
C ILE A 15 2.35 -4.71 -29.13
N ALA A 16 3.02 -5.80 -28.70
CA ALA A 16 2.47 -7.15 -28.81
C ALA A 16 1.18 -7.33 -28.02
N GLY A 17 1.06 -6.70 -26.85
CA GLY A 17 -0.13 -6.78 -26.01
C GLY A 17 -0.46 -8.20 -25.59
N GLU A 18 0.55 -9.02 -25.30
CA GLU A 18 0.33 -10.40 -24.89
C GLU A 18 -0.20 -10.50 -23.47
N ILE A 19 -0.97 -11.56 -23.21
CA ILE A 19 -1.53 -11.85 -21.88
C ILE A 19 -0.41 -12.06 -20.87
N TYR A 20 -0.46 -11.33 -19.76
CA TYR A 20 0.35 -11.59 -18.58
C TYR A 20 -0.31 -12.67 -17.73
N LYS A 21 0.16 -13.91 -17.86
CA LYS A 21 -0.45 -15.09 -17.26
C LYS A 21 -0.65 -15.07 -15.75
N PRO A 22 0.24 -14.45 -14.96
CA PRO A 22 0.04 -14.37 -13.51
C PRO A 22 -1.13 -13.48 -13.09
N SER A 23 -1.54 -12.53 -13.92
CA SER A 23 -2.62 -11.61 -13.60
C SER A 23 -3.95 -12.31 -13.29
N TRP A 24 -4.68 -11.78 -12.33
CA TRP A 24 -6.06 -12.21 -12.05
C TRP A 24 -7.08 -11.59 -13.03
N ASP A 25 -6.64 -10.60 -13.82
CA ASP A 25 -7.37 -10.07 -14.98
C ASP A 25 -6.58 -10.31 -16.28
N PRO A 26 -6.56 -11.54 -16.81
CA PRO A 26 -5.76 -11.86 -18.00
C PRO A 26 -6.14 -11.05 -19.23
N GLN A 27 -7.40 -10.70 -19.39
CA GLN A 27 -7.85 -9.90 -20.54
C GLN A 27 -7.42 -8.44 -20.40
N GLY A 28 -7.55 -7.85 -19.21
CA GLY A 28 -7.04 -6.51 -18.91
C GLY A 28 -5.53 -6.40 -19.04
N SER A 29 -4.79 -7.48 -18.82
CA SER A 29 -3.32 -7.50 -18.93
C SER A 29 -2.78 -7.31 -20.35
N THR A 30 -3.63 -7.36 -21.36
CA THR A 30 -3.26 -7.06 -22.75
C THR A 30 -3.13 -5.57 -23.02
N PHE A 31 -3.73 -4.72 -22.20
CA PHE A 31 -3.54 -3.27 -22.24
C PHE A 31 -2.24 -2.92 -21.55
N LYS A 32 -1.26 -2.49 -22.32
CA LYS A 32 0.10 -2.27 -21.80
C LYS A 32 0.59 -0.86 -22.04
N TRP A 33 1.53 -0.44 -21.22
CA TRP A 33 2.28 0.79 -21.41
C TRP A 33 3.78 0.55 -21.23
N PHE A 34 4.56 1.39 -21.87
CA PHE A 34 6.03 1.41 -21.77
C PHE A 34 6.51 2.85 -21.76
N SER A 35 7.62 3.14 -21.12
CA SER A 35 8.23 4.46 -21.14
C SER A 35 9.71 4.40 -21.39
N GLU A 36 10.21 5.41 -22.08
CA GLU A 36 11.65 5.64 -22.26
C GLU A 36 11.98 7.12 -22.02
N GLN A 37 13.22 7.36 -21.66
CA GLN A 37 13.72 8.71 -21.45
C GLN A 37 14.35 9.23 -22.74
N ASP A 38 13.90 10.39 -23.20
CA ASP A 38 14.48 11.11 -24.34
C ASP A 38 14.92 12.51 -23.90
N GLY A 39 16.19 12.69 -23.57
CA GLY A 39 16.72 13.89 -22.98
C GLY A 39 16.06 14.20 -21.62
N ASP A 40 15.38 15.34 -21.54
CA ASP A 40 14.64 15.79 -20.33
C ASP A 40 13.15 15.38 -20.38
N GLU A 41 12.73 14.70 -21.43
CA GLU A 41 11.35 14.27 -21.63
C GLU A 41 11.19 12.76 -21.37
N THR A 42 10.01 12.36 -20.93
CA THR A 42 9.60 10.96 -20.83
C THR A 42 8.59 10.68 -21.92
N VAL A 43 8.95 9.80 -22.84
CA VAL A 43 8.04 9.33 -23.89
C VAL A 43 7.25 8.13 -23.39
N LEU A 44 5.93 8.20 -23.50
CA LEU A 44 5.03 7.12 -23.09
C LEU A 44 4.40 6.47 -24.32
N TYR A 45 4.49 5.16 -24.37
CA TYR A 45 3.81 4.31 -25.34
C TYR A 45 2.71 3.55 -24.63
N ALA A 46 1.54 3.42 -25.24
CA ALA A 46 0.44 2.66 -24.66
C ALA A 46 -0.35 1.93 -25.75
N ASN A 47 -0.67 0.67 -25.49
CA ASN A 47 -1.43 -0.17 -26.36
C ASN A 47 -2.91 -0.19 -25.94
N PHE A 48 -3.75 0.51 -26.67
CA PHE A 48 -5.20 0.55 -26.47
C PHE A 48 -5.97 -0.38 -27.39
N HIS A 49 -5.25 -1.29 -28.10
CA HIS A 49 -5.81 -2.15 -29.14
C HIS A 49 -6.55 -1.36 -30.20
N THR A 50 -7.86 -1.59 -30.35
CA THR A 50 -8.71 -0.92 -31.34
C THR A 50 -9.36 0.37 -30.83
N GLN A 51 -9.13 0.74 -29.56
CA GLN A 51 -9.68 1.96 -28.97
C GLN A 51 -8.86 3.18 -29.39
N ASP A 52 -9.54 4.26 -29.75
CA ASP A 52 -8.90 5.54 -30.07
C ASP A 52 -8.70 6.34 -28.77
N PRO A 53 -7.47 6.50 -28.27
CA PRO A 53 -7.21 7.21 -27.01
C PRO A 53 -7.65 8.69 -27.03
N ASN A 54 -7.83 9.28 -28.23
CA ASN A 54 -8.33 10.66 -28.35
C ASN A 54 -9.84 10.77 -28.08
N ARG A 55 -10.55 9.65 -28.03
CA ARG A 55 -11.97 9.58 -27.73
C ARG A 55 -12.27 9.04 -26.34
N GLU A 56 -11.24 8.61 -25.64
CA GLU A 56 -11.32 8.02 -24.30
C GLU A 56 -10.69 8.95 -23.26
N LYS A 57 -11.11 8.82 -22.01
CA LYS A 57 -10.46 9.50 -20.91
C LYS A 57 -9.20 8.73 -20.52
N VAL A 58 -8.04 9.22 -20.95
CA VAL A 58 -6.73 8.67 -20.59
C VAL A 58 -6.13 9.50 -19.48
N GLU A 59 -5.68 8.84 -18.41
CA GLU A 59 -5.07 9.48 -17.24
C GLU A 59 -3.70 8.84 -16.95
N ILE A 60 -2.74 9.67 -16.57
CA ILE A 60 -1.40 9.25 -16.18
C ILE A 60 -1.18 9.61 -14.72
N ASN A 61 -0.82 8.62 -13.92
CA ASN A 61 -0.53 8.80 -12.51
C ASN A 61 0.88 9.37 -12.33
N VAL A 62 0.96 10.66 -12.02
CA VAL A 62 2.25 11.36 -11.81
C VAL A 62 2.48 11.78 -10.36
N ARG A 63 1.44 11.72 -9.52
CA ARG A 63 1.53 12.09 -8.10
C ARG A 63 1.66 10.85 -7.24
N ARG A 64 2.58 10.90 -6.30
CA ARG A 64 2.81 9.78 -5.36
C ARG A 64 1.72 9.66 -4.29
N ARG A 65 1.00 10.75 -4.00
CA ARG A 65 0.05 10.84 -2.90
C ARG A 65 -1.15 11.71 -3.29
N CYS A 66 -2.30 11.42 -2.69
CA CYS A 66 -3.50 12.24 -2.83
C CYS A 66 -3.68 13.18 -1.63
N PHE A 67 -3.67 12.62 -0.41
CA PHE A 67 -3.81 13.38 0.82
C PHE A 67 -2.87 12.82 1.91
N PHE A 68 -1.71 13.42 2.03
CA PHE A 68 -0.66 12.93 2.92
C PHE A 68 0.16 14.14 3.43
N PRO A 69 0.27 14.37 4.74
CA PRO A 69 1.03 15.50 5.27
C PRO A 69 2.51 15.39 4.93
N GLU A 70 3.13 16.48 4.53
CA GLU A 70 4.58 16.54 4.33
C GLU A 70 5.34 16.45 5.66
N LYS A 71 4.76 17.02 6.71
CA LYS A 71 5.33 17.03 8.06
C LYS A 71 4.72 15.93 8.92
N THR A 72 5.55 15.34 9.76
CA THR A 72 5.11 14.47 10.85
C THR A 72 4.36 15.25 11.93
N GLY A 73 3.58 14.55 12.76
CA GLY A 73 2.89 15.16 13.89
C GLY A 73 1.59 15.90 13.58
N CYS A 74 1.14 15.90 12.31
CA CYS A 74 -0.17 16.47 11.93
C CYS A 74 -1.30 15.53 12.34
N GLY A 75 -1.67 15.54 13.61
CA GLY A 75 -2.66 14.63 14.18
C GLY A 75 -4.10 15.13 14.17
N TYR A 76 -5.03 14.26 14.58
CA TYR A 76 -6.46 14.54 14.81
C TYR A 76 -7.20 15.09 13.59
N ILE A 77 -6.88 14.55 12.42
CA ILE A 77 -7.53 14.91 11.15
C ILE A 77 -8.56 13.83 10.83
N THR A 78 -9.76 14.26 10.44
CA THR A 78 -10.81 13.38 9.91
C THR A 78 -10.95 13.58 8.41
N VAL A 79 -10.86 12.49 7.66
CA VAL A 79 -11.13 12.44 6.23
C VAL A 79 -12.35 11.56 6.00
N HIS A 80 -13.40 12.14 5.45
CA HIS A 80 -14.71 11.49 5.35
C HIS A 80 -15.35 11.71 3.98
N GLY A 81 -15.86 10.64 3.39
CA GLY A 81 -16.72 10.69 2.20
C GLY A 81 -16.01 11.03 0.88
N PHE A 82 -14.71 10.78 0.79
CA PHE A 82 -13.94 11.05 -0.43
C PHE A 82 -13.75 9.77 -1.27
N LYS A 83 -13.70 9.96 -2.58
CA LYS A 83 -13.06 9.03 -3.49
C LYS A 83 -11.61 9.45 -3.69
N ILE A 84 -10.68 8.59 -3.28
CA ILE A 84 -9.22 8.79 -3.33
C ILE A 84 -8.67 7.76 -4.30
N GLU A 85 -8.13 8.22 -5.42
CA GLU A 85 -7.75 7.31 -6.50
C GLU A 85 -6.55 7.79 -7.30
N LYS A 86 -5.92 6.83 -8.01
CA LYS A 86 -4.95 7.07 -9.08
C LYS A 86 -3.69 7.80 -8.62
N ALA A 87 -2.98 7.22 -7.64
CA ALA A 87 -1.66 7.70 -7.27
C ALA A 87 -0.57 6.68 -7.63
N ALA A 88 0.56 7.20 -8.08
CA ALA A 88 1.79 6.46 -8.34
C ALA A 88 2.60 6.31 -7.05
N THR A 89 2.03 5.64 -6.06
CA THR A 89 2.74 5.30 -4.83
C THR A 89 3.90 4.38 -5.14
N THR A 90 5.00 4.51 -4.42
CA THR A 90 6.20 3.69 -4.66
C THR A 90 6.18 2.43 -3.80
N TRP A 91 6.70 1.34 -4.36
CA TRP A 91 6.96 0.14 -3.59
C TRP A 91 8.04 0.40 -2.53
N ALA A 92 7.85 -0.15 -1.34
CA ALA A 92 8.82 -0.07 -0.27
C ALA A 92 8.79 -1.35 0.58
N PRO A 93 9.96 -1.81 1.07
CA PRO A 93 10.02 -2.94 1.98
C PRO A 93 9.52 -2.58 3.39
N PRO A 94 9.27 -3.60 4.24
CA PRO A 94 8.63 -3.43 5.55
C PRO A 94 9.28 -2.43 6.49
N ALA A 95 10.61 -2.42 6.54
CA ALA A 95 11.35 -1.57 7.47
C ALA A 95 11.44 -0.10 7.06
N ALA A 96 11.06 0.20 5.82
CA ALA A 96 11.22 1.53 5.24
C ALA A 96 9.97 2.38 5.39
N PHE A 97 10.13 3.65 5.04
CA PHE A 97 9.01 4.55 4.83
C PHE A 97 8.18 4.11 3.62
N GLN A 98 6.89 3.97 3.80
CA GLN A 98 5.96 3.51 2.77
C GLN A 98 4.95 4.61 2.44
N ASP A 99 4.90 4.98 1.16
CA ASP A 99 3.88 5.90 0.66
C ASP A 99 2.51 5.20 0.57
N GLY A 100 1.47 5.89 1.01
CA GLY A 100 0.09 5.56 0.68
C GLY A 100 -0.56 6.71 -0.07
N MET A 101 -1.66 6.46 -0.75
CA MET A 101 -2.46 7.54 -1.32
C MET A 101 -2.93 8.51 -0.25
N ILE A 102 -3.25 7.97 0.92
CA ILE A 102 -3.63 8.73 2.12
C ILE A 102 -2.95 8.11 3.35
N GLY A 103 -2.66 8.94 4.35
CA GLY A 103 -2.17 8.45 5.64
C GLY A 103 -1.71 9.55 6.58
N PRO A 104 -1.58 9.22 7.88
CA PRO A 104 -1.30 10.18 8.94
C PRO A 104 0.15 10.67 9.01
N HIS A 105 1.10 10.02 8.34
CA HIS A 105 2.52 10.36 8.35
C HIS A 105 3.10 10.60 9.76
N TRP A 106 3.21 9.54 10.55
CA TRP A 106 3.80 9.60 11.89
C TRP A 106 3.15 10.62 12.80
N SER A 107 1.86 10.43 13.06
CA SER A 107 1.07 11.29 13.93
C SER A 107 0.04 10.47 14.72
N LYS A 108 -0.91 11.13 15.34
CA LYS A 108 -1.90 10.51 16.20
C LYS A 108 -3.33 10.86 15.81
N GLY A 109 -4.22 9.90 16.01
CA GLY A 109 -5.66 10.17 16.12
C GLY A 109 -6.37 10.53 14.81
N TRP A 110 -5.86 10.09 13.66
CA TRP A 110 -6.60 10.25 12.40
C TRP A 110 -7.81 9.35 12.32
N ILE A 111 -8.86 9.85 11.67
CA ILE A 111 -10.06 9.10 11.31
C ILE A 111 -10.18 9.14 9.78
N ILE A 112 -10.17 7.97 9.15
CA ILE A 112 -10.43 7.82 7.71
C ILE A 112 -11.70 6.98 7.61
N GLU A 113 -12.77 7.57 7.10
CA GLU A 113 -14.06 6.89 7.11
C GLU A 113 -14.94 7.21 5.92
N ASP A 114 -15.79 6.23 5.56
CA ASP A 114 -16.76 6.36 4.48
C ASP A 114 -16.13 6.78 3.14
N CYS A 115 -14.88 6.35 2.90
CA CYS A 115 -14.11 6.68 1.70
C CYS A 115 -14.03 5.48 0.74
N GLU A 116 -13.95 5.76 -0.55
CA GLU A 116 -13.50 4.82 -1.56
C GLU A 116 -12.03 5.09 -1.87
N ILE A 117 -11.18 4.06 -1.77
CA ILE A 117 -9.73 4.18 -1.98
C ILE A 117 -9.32 3.12 -3.01
N THR A 118 -8.89 3.57 -4.19
CA THR A 118 -8.74 2.66 -5.32
C THR A 118 -7.66 3.08 -6.31
N ASN A 119 -7.20 2.12 -7.11
CA ASN A 119 -6.26 2.35 -8.21
C ASN A 119 -4.93 3.00 -7.75
N SER A 120 -4.33 2.42 -6.71
CA SER A 120 -2.98 2.76 -6.28
C SER A 120 -1.95 1.85 -6.95
N LYS A 121 -0.85 2.41 -7.42
CA LYS A 121 0.27 1.58 -7.94
C LYS A 121 0.80 0.63 -6.85
N CYS A 122 0.84 1.06 -5.59
CA CYS A 122 1.26 0.23 -4.46
C CYS A 122 0.24 0.26 -3.33
N CYS A 123 0.35 1.19 -2.37
CA CYS A 123 -0.44 1.15 -1.15
C CYS A 123 -1.62 2.13 -1.19
N GLY A 124 -2.78 1.69 -0.69
CA GLY A 124 -3.95 2.55 -0.51
C GLY A 124 -3.76 3.49 0.69
N ILE A 125 -3.83 2.97 1.90
CA ILE A 125 -3.64 3.73 3.15
C ILE A 125 -2.29 3.34 3.76
N SER A 126 -1.48 4.33 4.14
CA SER A 126 -0.25 4.10 4.90
C SER A 126 -0.35 4.68 6.31
N LEU A 127 -0.32 3.80 7.31
CA LEU A 127 -0.20 4.13 8.73
C LEU A 127 1.26 4.00 9.21
N GLY A 128 2.21 4.11 8.27
CA GLY A 128 3.61 3.81 8.49
C GLY A 128 4.40 4.88 9.22
N LYS A 129 5.70 4.60 9.32
CA LYS A 129 6.65 5.45 10.01
C LYS A 129 7.02 6.71 9.22
N TYR A 130 7.79 7.58 9.84
CA TYR A 130 8.47 8.72 9.24
C TYR A 130 9.56 8.28 8.26
N TYR A 131 9.94 9.17 7.33
CA TYR A 131 11.12 8.96 6.49
C TYR A 131 12.40 9.17 7.31
N ASP A 132 13.30 8.20 7.29
CA ASP A 132 14.58 8.23 7.97
C ASP A 132 15.72 8.09 6.97
N PRO A 133 16.40 9.20 6.60
CA PRO A 133 17.45 9.16 5.59
C PRO A 133 18.68 8.33 6.01
N GLU A 134 18.83 8.02 7.29
CA GLU A 134 19.90 7.16 7.77
C GLU A 134 19.56 5.67 7.77
N ASN A 135 18.27 5.32 7.64
CA ASN A 135 17.82 3.93 7.64
C ASN A 135 17.05 3.52 6.37
N ASP A 136 16.32 4.43 5.74
CA ASP A 136 15.46 4.15 4.57
C ASP A 136 16.24 4.24 3.23
N HIS A 137 17.37 3.54 3.11
CA HIS A 137 18.25 3.62 1.94
C HIS A 137 18.61 2.25 1.35
N TYR A 138 17.67 1.37 1.29
CA TYR A 138 17.84 -0.05 0.92
C TYR A 138 18.19 -0.30 -0.56
N PHE A 139 17.94 0.63 -1.47
CA PHE A 139 18.23 0.42 -2.90
C PHE A 139 19.48 1.12 -3.42
N THR A 140 20.07 2.07 -2.71
CA THR A 140 20.99 3.01 -3.32
C THR A 140 22.35 3.11 -2.67
N LYS A 141 22.70 2.28 -1.68
CA LYS A 141 23.90 2.49 -0.87
C LYS A 141 24.91 1.35 -0.95
N LYS A 142 26.18 1.74 -0.80
CA LYS A 142 27.31 0.80 -0.75
C LYS A 142 27.28 -0.12 0.48
N HIS A 143 26.60 0.30 1.54
CA HIS A 143 26.50 -0.46 2.79
C HIS A 143 25.04 -0.86 2.99
N LEU A 144 24.65 -1.96 2.37
CA LEU A 144 23.33 -2.55 2.59
C LEU A 144 23.30 -3.23 3.95
N LYS A 145 22.34 -2.84 4.78
CA LYS A 145 21.97 -3.61 5.97
C LYS A 145 21.09 -4.77 5.54
N SER A 146 21.13 -5.87 6.30
CA SER A 146 20.12 -6.91 6.12
C SER A 146 18.72 -6.37 6.45
N PRO A 147 17.65 -6.90 5.87
CA PRO A 147 16.29 -6.49 6.23
C PRO A 147 16.03 -6.57 7.74
N THR A 148 16.51 -7.61 8.41
CA THR A 148 16.40 -7.77 9.87
C THR A 148 17.11 -6.66 10.64
N GLN A 149 18.26 -6.22 10.17
CA GLN A 149 18.99 -5.12 10.82
C GLN A 149 18.26 -3.79 10.62
N MET A 150 17.73 -3.54 9.43
CA MET A 150 16.90 -2.34 9.16
C MET A 150 15.67 -2.28 10.06
N GLU A 151 15.04 -3.44 10.27
CA GLU A 151 13.89 -3.61 11.15
C GLU A 151 14.20 -3.20 12.59
N ARG A 152 15.26 -3.76 13.16
CA ARG A 152 15.72 -3.42 14.52
C ARG A 152 16.11 -1.97 14.66
N ASP A 153 16.86 -1.45 13.70
CA ASP A 153 17.27 -0.05 13.71
C ASP A 153 16.05 0.88 13.65
N ALA A 154 15.02 0.55 12.85
CA ALA A 154 13.79 1.34 12.77
C ALA A 154 13.09 1.41 14.14
N VAL A 155 12.98 0.28 14.87
CA VAL A 155 12.37 0.25 16.21
C VAL A 155 13.18 1.08 17.20
N CYS A 156 14.49 0.87 17.28
CA CYS A 156 15.36 1.61 18.19
C CYS A 156 15.32 3.12 17.92
N ARG A 157 15.38 3.51 16.66
CA ARG A 157 15.36 4.91 16.24
C ARG A 157 13.99 5.55 16.42
N GLY A 158 12.90 4.77 16.29
CA GLY A 158 11.53 5.24 16.49
C GLY A 158 11.31 5.90 17.85
N GLN A 159 11.97 5.43 18.89
CA GLN A 159 11.88 6.03 20.23
C GLN A 159 12.44 7.46 20.24
N TYR A 160 13.53 7.73 19.55
CA TYR A 160 14.08 9.09 19.41
C TYR A 160 13.14 10.01 18.59
N HIS A 161 12.31 9.43 17.73
CA HIS A 161 11.30 10.14 16.94
C HIS A 161 9.93 10.14 17.61
N GLY A 162 9.88 9.92 18.90
CA GLY A 162 8.65 10.06 19.70
C GLY A 162 7.64 8.94 19.53
N TRP A 163 8.11 7.70 19.32
CA TRP A 163 7.23 6.52 19.29
C TRP A 163 6.68 6.22 20.68
N LEU A 164 5.73 7.03 21.08
CA LEU A 164 5.03 7.00 22.36
C LEU A 164 3.52 7.07 22.12
N LYS A 165 2.73 6.47 23.00
CA LYS A 165 1.27 6.43 22.92
C LYS A 165 0.63 7.83 22.90
N GLU A 166 1.28 8.80 23.48
CA GLU A 166 0.86 10.19 23.52
C GLU A 166 0.98 10.88 22.16
N ASN A 167 1.89 10.40 21.30
CA ASN A 167 2.28 11.07 20.07
C ASN A 167 1.82 10.36 18.80
N ILE A 168 1.82 9.01 18.81
CA ILE A 168 1.68 8.20 17.59
C ILE A 168 0.54 7.19 17.73
N GLY A 169 -0.11 6.89 16.59
CA GLY A 169 -1.11 5.84 16.49
C GLY A 169 -2.52 6.27 16.88
N SER A 170 -3.31 5.33 17.40
CA SER A 170 -4.72 5.55 17.76
C SER A 170 -5.58 6.05 16.59
N HIS A 171 -5.29 5.58 15.39
CA HIS A 171 -6.06 5.89 14.19
C HIS A 171 -7.32 5.03 14.11
N ILE A 172 -8.33 5.52 13.41
CA ILE A 172 -9.57 4.79 13.12
C ILE A 172 -9.76 4.77 11.61
N ILE A 173 -9.74 3.57 11.02
CA ILE A 173 -10.06 3.36 9.61
C ILE A 173 -11.33 2.54 9.55
N ARG A 174 -12.41 3.13 9.04
CA ARG A 174 -13.71 2.45 9.07
C ARG A 174 -14.63 2.78 7.91
N ARG A 175 -15.46 1.80 7.55
CA ARG A 175 -16.48 1.90 6.50
C ARG A 175 -15.95 2.39 5.16
N CYS A 176 -14.69 2.05 4.88
CA CYS A 176 -14.06 2.34 3.61
C CYS A 176 -14.19 1.16 2.65
N ASN A 177 -14.29 1.45 1.36
CA ASN A 177 -14.15 0.49 0.28
C ASN A 177 -12.73 0.67 -0.30
N ILE A 178 -11.87 -0.34 -0.13
CA ILE A 178 -10.44 -0.26 -0.50
C ILE A 178 -10.15 -1.38 -1.48
N HIS A 179 -9.75 -1.02 -2.71
CA HIS A 179 -9.56 -2.02 -3.75
C HIS A 179 -8.60 -1.56 -4.85
N ASN A 180 -8.15 -2.52 -5.66
CA ASN A 180 -7.23 -2.26 -6.79
C ASN A 180 -5.99 -1.46 -6.36
N CYS A 181 -5.39 -1.89 -5.26
CA CYS A 181 -4.09 -1.42 -4.78
C CYS A 181 -3.09 -2.55 -4.97
N GLU A 182 -1.98 -2.30 -5.68
CA GLU A 182 -1.15 -3.41 -6.18
C GLU A 182 -0.11 -3.91 -5.18
N GLN A 183 0.08 -3.26 -4.04
CA GLN A 183 0.88 -3.81 -2.95
C GLN A 183 0.03 -4.10 -1.72
N THR A 184 -0.65 -3.11 -1.18
CA THR A 184 -1.39 -3.28 0.08
C THR A 184 -2.60 -2.37 0.13
N GLY A 185 -3.72 -2.87 0.64
CA GLY A 185 -4.87 -2.01 0.95
C GLY A 185 -4.56 -1.04 2.10
N ILE A 186 -4.15 -1.58 3.24
CA ILE A 186 -3.72 -0.80 4.42
C ILE A 186 -2.37 -1.33 4.88
N VAL A 187 -1.35 -0.50 4.84
CA VAL A 187 -0.01 -0.82 5.34
C VAL A 187 0.33 0.00 6.58
N GLY A 188 1.09 -0.57 7.49
CA GLY A 188 1.56 0.16 8.66
C GLY A 188 2.84 -0.42 9.24
N ARG A 189 3.83 0.46 9.44
CA ARG A 189 5.06 0.16 10.16
C ARG A 189 5.15 1.09 11.36
N MET A 190 5.04 0.54 12.57
CA MET A 190 5.11 1.27 13.85
C MET A 190 4.00 2.31 14.06
N GLY A 191 3.57 3.02 13.04
CA GLY A 191 2.56 4.09 13.15
C GLY A 191 1.14 3.60 13.40
N ALA A 192 0.85 2.33 13.12
CA ALA A 192 -0.47 1.74 13.31
C ALA A 192 -0.82 1.38 14.77
N VAL A 193 0.10 1.56 15.72
CA VAL A 193 -0.10 1.18 17.12
C VAL A 193 -1.38 1.77 17.72
N TYR A 194 -2.08 1.02 18.55
CA TYR A 194 -3.32 1.41 19.23
C TYR A 194 -4.50 1.79 18.33
N SER A 195 -4.43 1.42 17.06
CA SER A 195 -5.44 1.81 16.05
C SER A 195 -6.57 0.79 15.94
N VAL A 196 -7.68 1.23 15.34
CA VAL A 196 -8.85 0.41 15.05
C VAL A 196 -9.09 0.40 13.54
N ILE A 197 -9.13 -0.78 12.95
CA ILE A 197 -9.47 -1.02 11.54
C ILE A 197 -10.74 -1.85 11.52
N GLU A 198 -11.87 -1.24 11.16
CA GLU A 198 -13.16 -1.90 11.32
C GLU A 198 -14.18 -1.59 10.23
N ASN A 199 -15.04 -2.56 9.96
CA ASN A 199 -16.18 -2.42 9.03
C ASN A 199 -15.75 -1.96 7.62
N ASN A 200 -14.55 -2.30 7.18
CA ASN A 200 -14.08 -1.98 5.84
C ASN A 200 -14.37 -3.15 4.89
N HIS A 201 -14.53 -2.83 3.62
CA HIS A 201 -14.53 -3.77 2.51
C HIS A 201 -13.20 -3.62 1.76
N ILE A 202 -12.37 -4.66 1.78
CA ILE A 202 -11.03 -4.65 1.19
C ILE A 202 -10.93 -5.80 0.20
N HIS A 203 -10.65 -5.50 -1.09
CA HIS A 203 -10.67 -6.53 -2.11
C HIS A 203 -9.81 -6.19 -3.33
N HIS A 204 -9.50 -7.20 -4.15
CA HIS A 204 -8.70 -7.05 -5.37
C HIS A 204 -7.38 -6.34 -5.10
N ILE A 205 -6.65 -6.82 -4.08
CA ILE A 205 -5.32 -6.32 -3.75
C ILE A 205 -4.26 -7.19 -4.43
N ASN A 206 -3.39 -6.54 -5.20
CA ASN A 206 -2.42 -7.16 -6.10
C ASN A 206 -3.11 -7.90 -7.28
N ASN A 207 -4.14 -7.31 -7.81
CA ASN A 207 -4.91 -7.92 -8.90
C ASN A 207 -4.10 -8.05 -10.20
N MET A 208 -3.20 -7.14 -10.47
CA MET A 208 -2.32 -7.18 -11.64
C MET A 208 -1.20 -8.21 -11.50
N GLN A 209 -0.83 -8.61 -10.28
CA GLN A 209 0.25 -9.57 -10.01
C GLN A 209 1.63 -9.13 -10.56
N GLU A 210 1.83 -7.85 -10.80
CA GLU A 210 3.12 -7.29 -11.25
C GLU A 210 4.11 -7.12 -10.10
N LEU A 211 3.60 -6.93 -8.89
CA LEU A 211 4.44 -6.75 -7.71
C LEU A 211 4.59 -8.07 -6.94
N GLY A 212 5.80 -8.32 -6.50
CA GLY A 212 6.15 -9.50 -5.72
C GLY A 212 6.81 -9.14 -4.38
N GLY A 213 7.04 -10.15 -3.55
CA GLY A 213 7.80 -10.03 -2.32
C GLY A 213 6.96 -9.72 -1.08
N ALA A 214 7.48 -8.85 -0.23
CA ALA A 214 6.88 -8.52 1.06
C ALA A 214 5.75 -7.49 0.92
N GLU A 215 4.93 -7.40 1.94
CA GLU A 215 3.88 -6.40 2.12
C GLU A 215 2.60 -6.61 1.29
N ILE A 216 2.46 -7.67 0.51
CA ILE A 216 1.32 -7.86 -0.38
C ILE A 216 0.14 -8.49 0.38
N SER A 217 -0.82 -7.66 0.76
CA SER A 217 -2.02 -8.12 1.49
C SER A 217 -3.12 -7.06 1.56
N GLY A 218 -4.32 -7.46 1.95
CA GLY A 218 -5.40 -6.53 2.28
C GLY A 218 -4.98 -5.57 3.40
N ILE A 219 -4.48 -6.14 4.51
CA ILE A 219 -3.94 -5.38 5.65
C ILE A 219 -2.58 -5.96 6.02
N LYS A 220 -1.53 -5.15 6.02
CA LYS A 220 -0.17 -5.53 6.42
C LYS A 220 0.38 -4.59 7.48
N LEU A 221 0.66 -5.13 8.65
CA LEU A 221 1.18 -4.34 9.77
C LEU A 221 2.44 -4.96 10.36
N HIS A 222 3.45 -4.13 10.60
CA HIS A 222 4.60 -4.42 11.46
C HIS A 222 4.48 -3.61 12.75
N ALA A 223 4.92 -4.17 13.87
CA ALA A 223 4.75 -3.61 15.20
C ALA A 223 3.27 -3.24 15.45
N ALA A 224 2.38 -4.18 15.16
CA ALA A 224 0.96 -4.07 15.44
C ALA A 224 0.72 -4.22 16.95
N ILE A 225 0.94 -3.16 17.72
CA ILE A 225 0.80 -3.16 19.17
C ILE A 225 -0.57 -2.64 19.55
N ASP A 226 -1.35 -3.45 20.28
CA ASP A 226 -2.72 -3.12 20.72
C ASP A 226 -3.63 -2.63 19.60
N VAL A 227 -3.51 -3.20 18.40
CA VAL A 227 -4.38 -2.89 17.25
C VAL A 227 -5.63 -3.76 17.29
N VAL A 228 -6.76 -3.20 16.92
CA VAL A 228 -8.02 -3.95 16.76
C VAL A 228 -8.39 -4.00 15.29
N ILE A 229 -8.45 -5.20 14.70
CA ILE A 229 -8.90 -5.46 13.33
C ILE A 229 -10.20 -6.26 13.42
N ARG A 230 -11.33 -5.62 13.13
CA ARG A 230 -12.63 -6.28 13.33
C ARG A 230 -13.68 -5.92 12.29
N ARG A 231 -14.58 -6.89 12.02
CA ARG A 231 -15.75 -6.70 11.17
C ARG A 231 -15.40 -6.22 9.75
N ASN A 232 -14.19 -6.53 9.28
CA ASN A 232 -13.83 -6.24 7.90
C ASN A 232 -14.25 -7.41 7.02
N HIS A 233 -14.60 -7.10 5.78
CA HIS A 233 -14.81 -8.05 4.70
C HIS A 233 -13.61 -7.96 3.77
N ILE A 234 -12.80 -9.02 3.69
CA ILE A 234 -11.52 -9.02 2.96
C ILE A 234 -11.47 -10.23 2.03
N HIS A 235 -11.40 -9.99 0.74
CA HIS A 235 -11.40 -11.06 -0.27
C HIS A 235 -10.63 -10.68 -1.53
N ASP A 236 -10.32 -11.70 -2.34
CA ASP A 236 -9.58 -11.53 -3.59
C ASP A 236 -8.31 -10.69 -3.42
N CYS A 237 -7.54 -11.04 -2.39
CA CYS A 237 -6.24 -10.48 -2.06
C CYS A 237 -5.18 -11.59 -2.10
N THR A 238 -3.93 -11.24 -2.36
CA THR A 238 -2.84 -12.23 -2.22
C THR A 238 -2.81 -12.77 -0.79
N MET A 239 -2.97 -11.92 0.21
CA MET A 239 -3.17 -12.32 1.61
C MET A 239 -4.21 -11.40 2.27
N GLY A 240 -5.09 -11.93 3.10
CA GLY A 240 -6.13 -11.11 3.74
C GLY A 240 -5.57 -10.16 4.79
N VAL A 241 -5.07 -10.70 5.90
CA VAL A 241 -4.46 -9.94 7.00
C VAL A 241 -3.10 -10.53 7.32
N TRP A 242 -2.09 -9.68 7.40
CA TRP A 242 -0.74 -10.07 7.77
C TRP A 242 -0.18 -9.14 8.86
N CYS A 243 -0.26 -9.57 10.11
CA CYS A 243 0.47 -8.94 11.21
C CYS A 243 1.83 -9.64 11.32
N ASP A 244 2.87 -8.89 11.05
CA ASP A 244 4.25 -9.38 11.00
C ASP A 244 5.03 -8.89 12.24
N TRP A 245 6.32 -8.92 12.19
CA TRP A 245 7.24 -8.63 13.28
C TRP A 245 6.71 -7.68 14.36
N GLU A 246 6.94 -8.03 15.63
CA GLU A 246 6.61 -7.23 16.81
C GLU A 246 5.10 -7.01 17.05
N ALA A 247 4.24 -7.86 16.47
CA ALA A 247 2.81 -7.81 16.77
C ALA A 247 2.55 -8.25 18.23
N GLN A 248 1.92 -7.39 19.03
CA GLN A 248 1.63 -7.64 20.45
C GLN A 248 0.26 -7.09 20.82
N GLY A 249 -0.51 -7.82 21.62
CA GLY A 249 -1.82 -7.37 22.09
C GLY A 249 -2.86 -7.12 20.98
N THR A 250 -2.53 -7.38 19.74
CA THR A 250 -3.40 -7.17 18.59
C THR A 250 -4.54 -8.17 18.59
N ARG A 251 -5.74 -7.65 18.37
CA ARG A 251 -6.96 -8.46 18.34
C ARG A 251 -7.59 -8.46 16.96
N ILE A 252 -7.66 -9.65 16.35
CA ILE A 252 -8.32 -9.89 15.06
C ILE A 252 -9.58 -10.69 15.31
N THR A 253 -10.76 -10.11 15.03
CA THR A 253 -12.03 -10.73 15.40
C THR A 253 -13.18 -10.32 14.48
N GLN A 254 -14.15 -11.22 14.28
CA GLN A 254 -15.38 -10.96 13.52
C GLN A 254 -15.13 -10.50 12.06
N ASN A 255 -13.99 -10.82 11.46
CA ASN A 255 -13.72 -10.53 10.07
C ASN A 255 -14.24 -11.67 9.18
N LEU A 256 -14.70 -11.33 7.98
CA LEU A 256 -15.01 -12.29 6.93
C LEU A 256 -13.86 -12.28 5.93
N LEU A 257 -13.16 -13.41 5.81
CA LEU A 257 -12.00 -13.58 4.93
C LEU A 257 -12.27 -14.75 3.98
N HIS A 258 -12.22 -14.52 2.67
CA HIS A 258 -12.43 -15.59 1.68
C HIS A 258 -11.75 -15.26 0.34
N HIS A 259 -11.56 -16.28 -0.51
CA HIS A 259 -10.97 -16.16 -1.84
C HIS A 259 -9.63 -15.41 -1.90
N ASN A 260 -8.86 -15.42 -0.82
CA ASN A 260 -7.50 -14.92 -0.84
C ASN A 260 -6.56 -16.04 -1.32
N GLU A 261 -5.55 -15.71 -2.11
CA GLU A 261 -4.62 -16.68 -2.71
C GLU A 261 -3.85 -17.48 -1.66
N ARG A 262 -3.41 -16.82 -0.59
CA ARG A 262 -2.65 -17.42 0.52
C ARG A 262 -3.48 -17.42 1.78
N PRO A 263 -3.03 -18.13 2.84
CA PRO A 263 -3.74 -18.14 4.12
C PRO A 263 -4.22 -16.74 4.49
N ALA A 264 -5.50 -16.66 4.83
CA ALA A 264 -6.15 -15.39 5.13
C ALA A 264 -5.54 -14.66 6.32
N TYR A 265 -4.60 -15.28 7.00
CA TYR A 265 -4.02 -14.79 8.23
C TYR A 265 -2.65 -15.43 8.47
N CYS A 266 -1.66 -14.58 8.69
CA CYS A 266 -0.32 -15.02 9.09
C CYS A 266 0.18 -14.07 10.18
N THR A 267 0.64 -14.62 11.29
CA THR A 267 1.38 -13.86 12.30
C THR A 267 2.76 -14.47 12.48
N TRP A 268 3.75 -13.62 12.50
CA TRP A 268 5.05 -13.94 13.04
C TRP A 268 5.19 -13.17 14.36
N ALA A 269 4.84 -13.82 15.44
CA ALA A 269 5.18 -13.31 16.75
C ALA A 269 6.64 -13.67 17.02
N VAL A 270 7.53 -12.73 16.92
CA VAL A 270 8.83 -12.84 17.57
C VAL A 270 8.61 -12.27 18.96
N GLY A 271 7.97 -13.07 19.81
CA GLY A 271 7.86 -12.77 21.21
C GLY A 271 9.24 -12.97 21.86
N GLY A 272 9.71 -11.96 22.54
CA GLY A 272 10.67 -12.14 23.63
C GLY A 272 9.91 -12.47 24.89
#